data_ac6dd197d1a16e1cb1180cdb8397fa15
#
_entry.id   ac6dd197d1a16e1cb1180cdb8397fa15
#
_cell.length_a   1.000
_cell.length_b   1.000
_cell.length_c   1.000
_cell.angle_alpha   90.00
_cell.angle_beta   90.00
_cell.angle_gamma   90.00
#
_symmetry.space_group_name_H-M   'P 1'
#
loop_
_entity.id
_entity.type
_entity.pdbx_description
1 polymer ?
#
loop_
_entity_poly.entity_id
_entity_poly.type
_entity_poly.pdbx_seq_one_letter_code
_entity_poly.pdbx_strand_id
1 'polypeptide(L)'
;MFLAETELITGGVSMYPTLETIRQLAQTKEYRRIPLCRELYADRYTPVEVMRILRKASRHCYLLESASQTEVWGRYSFLGYEPSMEITCTDRTLKIRTTDAEGKTEETVRQVTHPGDTLREIIRKYKTPVMEKMPPFTGGLVGYFSYDYIKYSEPKLKLEDREQQDFRDMDLMLFDQVIVFDHFRQKVLLITGVMTDDLEASYEKAVKKLEEMAQLIRNGEHMEFEPLRLHDQKYEPKFPERKICRDGGESQTLHQRR
;
A
#
# COMPACT_ATOMS: atom_id res chain seq x y z
N MET A 1 -19.39 28.17 -18.41
CA MET A 1 -19.79 28.88 -17.19
C MET A 1 -19.37 27.98 -16.03
N PHE A 2 -18.14 28.18 -15.54
CA PHE A 2 -17.57 27.39 -14.43
C PHE A 2 -18.16 27.90 -13.13
N LEU A 3 -18.97 27.06 -12.48
CA LEU A 3 -19.39 27.32 -11.11
C LEU A 3 -18.18 27.12 -10.19
N ALA A 4 -17.73 28.20 -9.56
CA ALA A 4 -16.73 28.16 -8.50
C ALA A 4 -17.33 27.40 -7.30
N GLU A 5 -16.83 26.20 -7.05
CA GLU A 5 -17.09 25.46 -5.82
C GLU A 5 -16.53 26.28 -4.66
N THR A 6 -17.39 26.71 -3.77
CA THR A 6 -17.05 27.48 -2.58
C THR A 6 -16.22 26.59 -1.64
N GLU A 7 -14.90 26.82 -1.59
CA GLU A 7 -14.00 26.22 -0.61
C GLU A 7 -14.40 26.68 0.79
N LEU A 8 -14.89 25.78 1.61
CA LEU A 8 -15.04 26.01 3.05
C LEU A 8 -13.62 26.05 3.66
N ILE A 9 -13.11 27.27 3.79
CA ILE A 9 -11.79 27.54 4.37
C ILE A 9 -11.91 27.46 5.89
N THR A 10 -11.67 26.30 6.47
CA THR A 10 -11.29 26.19 7.86
C THR A 10 -9.77 26.34 7.96
N GLY A 11 -9.30 27.56 8.19
CA GLY A 11 -7.88 27.81 8.44
C GLY A 11 -6.92 27.63 7.26
N GLY A 12 -7.32 27.96 6.02
CA GLY A 12 -6.41 27.98 4.84
C GLY A 12 -6.02 26.61 4.26
N VAL A 13 -6.69 25.53 4.64
CA VAL A 13 -6.41 24.17 4.21
C VAL A 13 -7.51 23.67 3.28
N SER A 14 -7.17 23.45 2.01
CA SER A 14 -8.10 22.87 1.02
C SER A 14 -8.19 21.36 1.23
N MET A 15 -9.39 20.85 1.47
CA MET A 15 -9.71 19.41 1.48
C MET A 15 -10.54 19.04 0.26
N TYR A 16 -10.27 17.88 -0.32
CA TYR A 16 -10.97 17.35 -1.49
C TYR A 16 -11.26 15.86 -1.30
N PRO A 17 -12.47 15.40 -1.64
CA PRO A 17 -13.65 16.13 -2.06
C PRO A 17 -14.34 16.86 -0.89
N THR A 18 -15.33 17.72 -1.20
CA THR A 18 -16.17 18.35 -0.18
C THR A 18 -17.08 17.32 0.49
N LEU A 19 -17.53 17.60 1.71
CA LEU A 19 -18.47 16.74 2.44
C LEU A 19 -19.75 16.48 1.63
N GLU A 20 -20.23 17.48 0.90
CA GLU A 20 -21.41 17.34 0.04
C GLU A 20 -21.19 16.34 -1.09
N THR A 21 -20.03 16.40 -1.75
CA THR A 21 -19.65 15.44 -2.78
C THR A 21 -19.54 14.01 -2.20
N ILE A 22 -19.00 13.88 -0.98
CA ILE A 22 -18.92 12.59 -0.28
C ILE A 22 -20.31 12.03 -0.01
N ARG A 23 -21.26 12.88 0.46
CA ARG A 23 -22.65 12.46 0.68
C ARG A 23 -23.32 11.99 -0.59
N GLN A 24 -23.14 12.69 -1.71
CA GLN A 24 -23.65 12.29 -3.02
C GLN A 24 -23.12 10.94 -3.47
N LEU A 25 -21.80 10.73 -3.35
CA LEU A 25 -21.17 9.45 -3.69
C LEU A 25 -21.66 8.31 -2.77
N ALA A 26 -21.84 8.56 -1.49
CA ALA A 26 -22.34 7.57 -0.54
C ALA A 26 -23.78 7.12 -0.86
N GLN A 27 -24.63 8.03 -1.38
CA GLN A 27 -26.02 7.70 -1.80
C GLN A 27 -26.07 6.65 -2.93
N THR A 28 -25.05 6.55 -3.76
CA THR A 28 -24.99 5.54 -4.83
C THR A 28 -24.91 4.11 -4.30
N LYS A 29 -24.48 3.92 -3.06
CA LYS A 29 -24.23 2.61 -2.41
C LYS A 29 -23.22 1.72 -3.16
N GLU A 30 -22.51 2.29 -4.13
CA GLU A 30 -21.52 1.58 -4.92
C GLU A 30 -20.18 1.45 -4.18
N TYR A 31 -19.87 2.47 -3.38
CA TYR A 31 -18.59 2.61 -2.67
C TYR A 31 -18.82 2.56 -1.17
N ARG A 32 -18.00 1.81 -0.46
CA ARG A 32 -18.01 1.78 1.00
C ARG A 32 -16.94 2.68 1.62
N ARG A 33 -15.95 3.06 0.83
CA ARG A 33 -14.87 3.96 1.23
C ARG A 33 -14.70 5.04 0.19
N ILE A 34 -14.71 6.30 0.61
CA ILE A 34 -14.48 7.47 -0.25
C ILE A 34 -13.20 8.15 0.22
N PRO A 35 -12.20 8.37 -0.67
CA PRO A 35 -10.95 9.00 -0.26
C PRO A 35 -11.16 10.48 0.04
N LEU A 36 -10.57 10.96 1.14
CA LEU A 36 -10.47 12.36 1.51
C LEU A 36 -9.00 12.76 1.48
N CYS A 37 -8.69 13.86 0.81
CA CYS A 37 -7.35 14.36 0.59
C CYS A 37 -7.17 15.76 1.17
N ARG A 38 -5.99 15.99 1.75
CA ARG A 38 -5.46 17.29 2.14
C ARG A 38 -4.17 17.55 1.39
N GLU A 39 -4.01 18.72 0.79
CA GLU A 39 -2.79 19.12 0.09
C GLU A 39 -1.86 19.91 1.01
N LEU A 40 -0.55 19.63 0.91
CA LEU A 40 0.54 20.42 1.50
C LEU A 40 1.53 20.79 0.39
N TYR A 41 2.35 21.82 0.60
CA TYR A 41 3.48 22.11 -0.28
C TYR A 41 4.65 21.15 0.01
N ALA A 42 5.33 20.69 -1.06
CA ALA A 42 6.45 19.76 -0.97
C ALA A 42 7.82 20.45 -0.82
N ASP A 43 7.84 21.76 -0.66
CA ASP A 43 9.05 22.60 -0.62
C ASP A 43 10.04 22.26 0.53
N ARG A 44 9.56 21.57 1.57
CA ARG A 44 10.33 21.26 2.78
C ARG A 44 10.57 19.77 3.01
N TYR A 45 9.99 18.90 2.19
CA TYR A 45 9.99 17.46 2.46
C TYR A 45 10.42 16.66 1.25
N THR A 46 11.18 15.59 1.48
CA THR A 46 11.46 14.58 0.47
C THR A 46 10.80 13.25 0.86
N PRO A 47 10.49 12.36 -0.10
CA PRO A 47 9.92 11.04 0.22
C PRO A 47 10.80 10.25 1.18
N VAL A 48 12.13 10.29 1.02
CA VAL A 48 13.08 9.57 1.87
C VAL A 48 13.08 10.13 3.30
N GLU A 49 13.00 11.45 3.46
CA GLU A 49 12.93 12.07 4.80
C GLU A 49 11.64 11.71 5.52
N VAL A 50 10.50 11.81 4.83
CA VAL A 50 9.21 11.36 5.39
C VAL A 50 9.25 9.87 5.74
N MET A 51 9.86 9.01 4.91
CA MET A 51 10.03 7.59 5.23
C MET A 51 10.83 7.37 6.52
N ARG A 52 11.85 8.19 6.81
CA ARG A 52 12.61 8.11 8.07
C ARG A 52 11.75 8.45 9.28
N ILE A 53 10.84 9.42 9.16
CA ILE A 53 9.85 9.75 10.19
C ILE A 53 8.89 8.57 10.39
N LEU A 54 8.34 8.03 9.30
CA LEU A 54 7.38 6.93 9.35
C LEU A 54 7.98 5.66 9.98
N ARG A 55 9.24 5.36 9.68
CA ARG A 55 9.95 4.21 10.29
C ARG A 55 10.17 4.36 11.79
N LYS A 56 10.21 5.58 12.32
CA LYS A 56 10.25 5.83 13.77
C LYS A 56 8.86 5.66 14.38
N ALA A 57 7.82 6.08 13.67
CA ALA A 57 6.44 6.07 14.15
C ALA A 57 5.76 4.69 14.01
N SER A 58 6.11 3.89 13.00
CA SER A 58 5.43 2.64 12.69
C SER A 58 6.40 1.50 12.38
N ARG A 59 6.07 0.30 12.86
CA ARG A 59 6.83 -0.92 12.54
C ARG A 59 6.70 -1.29 11.06
N HIS A 60 5.53 -1.06 10.47
CA HIS A 60 5.23 -1.38 9.08
C HIS A 60 4.99 -0.11 8.29
N CYS A 61 5.85 0.16 7.33
CA CYS A 61 5.74 1.27 6.40
C CYS A 61 6.32 0.89 5.05
N TYR A 62 5.90 1.58 4.00
CA TYR A 62 6.42 1.38 2.65
C TYR A 62 6.72 2.71 1.95
N LEU A 63 7.62 2.66 0.98
CA LEU A 63 7.88 3.70 0.00
C LEU A 63 7.92 3.04 -1.38
N LEU A 64 7.06 3.50 -2.28
CA LEU A 64 7.05 3.10 -3.68
C LEU A 64 7.44 4.30 -4.53
N GLU A 65 8.59 4.23 -5.16
CA GLU A 65 9.11 5.23 -6.08
C GLU A 65 9.36 4.62 -7.45
N SER A 66 9.12 5.40 -8.50
CA SER A 66 9.52 5.03 -9.85
C SER A 66 10.84 5.68 -10.20
N ALA A 67 11.77 4.91 -10.73
CA ALA A 67 13.04 5.42 -11.25
C ALA A 67 12.90 6.05 -12.65
N SER A 68 11.73 5.93 -13.29
CA SER A 68 11.47 6.52 -14.60
C SER A 68 11.29 8.02 -14.50
N GLN A 69 12.04 8.77 -15.31
CA GLN A 69 11.93 10.23 -15.41
C GLN A 69 10.81 10.70 -16.36
N THR A 70 9.94 9.80 -16.85
CA THR A 70 8.83 10.17 -17.69
C THR A 70 7.69 10.75 -16.88
N GLU A 71 7.01 11.80 -17.38
CA GLU A 71 5.92 12.50 -16.71
C GLU A 71 4.75 11.58 -16.29
N VAL A 72 4.59 10.44 -16.94
CA VAL A 72 3.50 9.49 -16.67
C VAL A 72 3.88 8.51 -15.55
N TRP A 73 5.09 7.94 -15.57
CA TRP A 73 5.50 6.87 -14.64
C TRP A 73 6.27 7.35 -13.42
N GLY A 74 6.96 8.48 -13.50
CA GLY A 74 7.76 9.05 -12.41
C GLY A 74 7.06 10.15 -11.62
N ARG A 75 5.78 10.40 -11.88
CA ARG A 75 5.06 11.53 -11.29
C ARG A 75 4.86 11.42 -9.79
N TYR A 76 4.62 10.21 -9.29
CA TYR A 76 4.23 10.03 -7.89
C TYR A 76 5.19 9.13 -7.12
N SER A 77 5.45 9.49 -5.85
CA SER A 77 5.96 8.57 -4.83
C SER A 77 4.88 8.34 -3.78
N PHE A 78 4.68 7.09 -3.38
CA PHE A 78 3.65 6.68 -2.44
C PHE A 78 4.28 6.14 -1.16
N LEU A 79 3.82 6.63 -0.01
CA LEU A 79 4.20 6.12 1.31
C LEU A 79 2.96 5.74 2.10
N GLY A 80 3.09 4.73 2.94
CA GLY A 80 2.07 4.36 3.91
C GLY A 80 2.70 3.82 5.18
N TYR A 81 1.93 3.87 6.26
CA TYR A 81 2.34 3.43 7.58
C TYR A 81 1.11 2.99 8.39
N GLU A 82 1.31 2.29 9.49
CA GLU A 82 0.24 1.78 10.36
C GLU A 82 -0.87 1.08 9.58
N PRO A 83 -0.61 -0.10 8.99
CA PRO A 83 -1.64 -0.84 8.27
C PRO A 83 -2.77 -1.24 9.23
N SER A 84 -4.01 -1.10 8.78
CA SER A 84 -5.20 -1.52 9.54
C SER A 84 -5.45 -3.03 9.50
N MET A 85 -4.80 -3.73 8.55
CA MET A 85 -4.93 -5.17 8.40
C MET A 85 -3.65 -5.77 7.83
N GLU A 86 -3.24 -6.94 8.36
CA GLU A 86 -2.17 -7.79 7.83
C GLU A 86 -2.79 -9.10 7.36
N ILE A 87 -2.45 -9.56 6.16
CA ILE A 87 -2.97 -10.77 5.53
C ILE A 87 -1.79 -11.61 5.09
N THR A 88 -1.59 -12.74 5.72
CA THR A 88 -0.49 -13.64 5.38
C THR A 88 -1.03 -15.02 5.03
N CYS A 89 -0.36 -15.71 4.11
CA CYS A 89 -0.69 -17.09 3.77
C CYS A 89 0.58 -17.91 3.64
N THR A 90 0.57 -19.10 4.24
CA THR A 90 1.61 -20.10 4.09
C THR A 90 0.92 -21.47 4.03
N ASP A 91 1.16 -22.23 2.99
CA ASP A 91 0.59 -23.58 2.81
C ASP A 91 -0.89 -23.69 3.14
N ARG A 92 -1.70 -22.83 2.48
CA ARG A 92 -3.17 -22.73 2.66
C ARG A 92 -3.62 -22.24 4.03
N THR A 93 -2.72 -21.99 4.97
CA THR A 93 -3.05 -21.39 6.25
C THR A 93 -3.07 -19.88 6.09
N LEU A 94 -4.27 -19.30 6.01
CA LEU A 94 -4.50 -17.87 5.91
C LEU A 94 -4.67 -17.27 7.30
N LYS A 95 -3.89 -16.24 7.60
CA LYS A 95 -3.99 -15.44 8.83
C LYS A 95 -4.36 -14.01 8.46
N ILE A 96 -5.38 -13.49 9.12
CA ILE A 96 -5.80 -12.10 8.98
C ILE A 96 -5.75 -11.49 10.37
N ARG A 97 -4.93 -10.46 10.51
CA ARG A 97 -4.81 -9.65 11.73
C ARG A 97 -5.34 -8.27 11.43
N THR A 98 -6.32 -7.81 12.18
CA THR A 98 -6.88 -6.46 12.10
C THR A 98 -6.50 -5.69 13.36
N THR A 99 -6.16 -4.42 13.19
CA THR A 99 -5.87 -3.50 14.30
C THR A 99 -6.88 -2.36 14.23
N ASP A 100 -7.63 -2.14 15.31
CA ASP A 100 -8.57 -1.03 15.40
C ASP A 100 -7.87 0.30 15.76
N ALA A 101 -8.65 1.38 15.81
CA ALA A 101 -8.13 2.71 16.11
C ALA A 101 -7.57 2.84 17.55
N GLU A 102 -7.99 1.97 18.47
CA GLU A 102 -7.54 1.87 19.85
C GLU A 102 -6.28 0.99 19.99
N GLY A 103 -5.79 0.41 18.89
CA GLY A 103 -4.62 -0.46 18.86
C GLY A 103 -4.89 -1.91 19.30
N LYS A 104 -6.17 -2.28 19.51
CA LYS A 104 -6.55 -3.66 19.80
C LYS A 104 -6.43 -4.50 18.54
N THR A 105 -5.79 -5.65 18.69
CA THR A 105 -5.53 -6.57 17.58
C THR A 105 -6.40 -7.81 17.69
N GLU A 106 -7.06 -8.17 16.60
CA GLU A 106 -7.80 -9.42 16.45
C GLU A 106 -7.18 -10.27 15.34
N GLU A 107 -6.96 -11.56 15.59
CA GLU A 107 -6.38 -12.48 14.63
C GLU A 107 -7.36 -13.60 14.30
N THR A 108 -7.56 -13.84 13.02
CA THR A 108 -8.34 -14.97 12.49
C THR A 108 -7.42 -15.86 11.68
N VAL A 109 -7.44 -17.17 11.98
CA VAL A 109 -6.67 -18.19 11.24
C VAL A 109 -7.64 -19.18 10.61
N ARG A 110 -7.50 -19.45 9.31
CA ARG A 110 -8.35 -20.40 8.60
C ARG A 110 -7.61 -21.13 7.49
N GLN A 111 -8.05 -22.35 7.18
CA GLN A 111 -7.59 -23.08 6.00
C GLN A 111 -8.34 -22.63 4.76
N VAL A 112 -7.65 -22.38 3.68
CA VAL A 112 -8.23 -21.89 2.43
C VAL A 112 -7.69 -22.70 1.24
N THR A 113 -8.55 -22.96 0.27
CA THR A 113 -8.11 -23.57 -0.99
C THR A 113 -7.53 -22.51 -1.94
N HIS A 114 -8.16 -21.35 -2.00
CA HIS A 114 -7.78 -20.24 -2.86
C HIS A 114 -7.71 -18.93 -2.04
N PRO A 115 -6.53 -18.50 -1.58
CA PRO A 115 -6.38 -17.26 -0.80
C PRO A 115 -6.90 -16.03 -1.55
N GLY A 116 -6.84 -16.04 -2.89
CA GLY A 116 -7.33 -14.96 -3.74
C GLY A 116 -8.82 -14.64 -3.58
N ASP A 117 -9.65 -15.60 -3.15
CA ASP A 117 -11.09 -15.34 -2.94
C ASP A 117 -11.30 -14.38 -1.76
N THR A 118 -10.56 -14.61 -0.66
CA THR A 118 -10.54 -13.69 0.48
C THR A 118 -10.07 -12.30 0.09
N LEU A 119 -9.03 -12.20 -0.74
CA LEU A 119 -8.55 -10.90 -1.21
C LEU A 119 -9.62 -10.17 -2.03
N ARG A 120 -10.36 -10.87 -2.90
CA ARG A 120 -11.46 -10.27 -3.67
C ARG A 120 -12.57 -9.75 -2.76
N GLU A 121 -12.90 -10.45 -1.68
CA GLU A 121 -13.88 -9.99 -0.67
C GLU A 121 -13.40 -8.71 0.00
N ILE A 122 -12.13 -8.66 0.43
CA ILE A 122 -11.54 -7.48 1.05
C ILE A 122 -11.53 -6.30 0.07
N ILE A 123 -11.06 -6.51 -1.17
CA ILE A 123 -11.02 -5.46 -2.20
C ILE A 123 -12.43 -4.91 -2.49
N ARG A 124 -13.45 -5.77 -2.53
CA ARG A 124 -14.85 -5.32 -2.71
C ARG A 124 -15.32 -4.46 -1.54
N LYS A 125 -14.96 -4.84 -0.30
CA LYS A 125 -15.30 -4.08 0.91
C LYS A 125 -14.67 -2.69 0.94
N TYR A 126 -13.47 -2.55 0.35
CA TYR A 126 -12.72 -1.28 0.32
C TYR A 126 -12.74 -0.62 -1.07
N LYS A 127 -13.73 -0.98 -1.92
CA LYS A 127 -13.90 -0.35 -3.24
C LYS A 127 -14.08 1.15 -3.09
N THR A 128 -13.25 1.94 -3.81
CA THR A 128 -13.24 3.40 -3.80
C THR A 128 -13.57 3.96 -5.18
N PRO A 129 -14.17 5.16 -5.29
CA PRO A 129 -14.33 5.85 -6.57
C PRO A 129 -12.99 6.31 -7.14
N VAL A 130 -12.87 6.29 -8.46
CA VAL A 130 -11.80 6.98 -9.18
C VAL A 130 -12.18 8.44 -9.31
N MET A 131 -11.31 9.35 -8.88
CA MET A 131 -11.58 10.79 -8.86
C MET A 131 -10.50 11.55 -9.61
N GLU A 132 -10.89 12.50 -10.46
CA GLU A 132 -10.01 13.22 -11.39
C GLU A 132 -8.82 13.92 -10.71
N LYS A 133 -9.04 14.51 -9.52
CA LYS A 133 -8.00 15.24 -8.79
C LYS A 133 -7.19 14.36 -7.83
N MET A 134 -7.43 13.06 -7.79
CA MET A 134 -6.73 12.11 -6.93
C MET A 134 -5.64 11.35 -7.69
N PRO A 135 -4.57 10.93 -7.02
CA PRO A 135 -3.59 10.01 -7.61
C PRO A 135 -4.23 8.63 -7.86
N PRO A 136 -3.61 7.78 -8.70
CA PRO A 136 -4.16 6.48 -9.07
C PRO A 136 -4.27 5.50 -7.89
N PHE A 137 -3.51 5.72 -6.83
CA PHE A 137 -3.55 4.91 -5.60
C PHE A 137 -3.87 5.79 -4.40
N THR A 138 -5.01 5.53 -3.75
CA THR A 138 -5.54 6.29 -2.61
C THR A 138 -5.67 5.45 -1.34
N GLY A 139 -5.03 4.27 -1.32
CA GLY A 139 -5.07 3.27 -0.26
C GLY A 139 -5.41 1.89 -0.82
N GLY A 140 -5.03 0.86 -0.09
CA GLY A 140 -5.25 -0.52 -0.51
C GLY A 140 -4.19 -1.48 0.01
N LEU A 141 -4.11 -2.64 -0.63
CA LEU A 141 -3.19 -3.70 -0.26
C LEU A 141 -1.80 -3.46 -0.86
N VAL A 142 -0.78 -3.48 -0.01
CA VAL A 142 0.64 -3.40 -0.41
C VAL A 142 1.38 -4.57 0.23
N GLY A 143 2.27 -5.21 -0.53
CA GLY A 143 3.06 -6.36 -0.08
C GLY A 143 3.52 -7.19 -1.26
N TYR A 144 3.64 -8.51 -1.08
CA TYR A 144 4.13 -9.39 -2.13
C TYR A 144 3.36 -10.72 -2.21
N PHE A 145 3.42 -11.31 -3.38
CA PHE A 145 3.13 -12.71 -3.64
C PHE A 145 4.45 -13.41 -3.97
N SER A 146 4.71 -14.55 -3.32
CA SER A 146 5.87 -15.36 -3.67
C SER A 146 5.72 -15.99 -5.06
N TYR A 147 6.81 -16.46 -5.63
CA TYR A 147 6.75 -17.23 -6.86
C TYR A 147 5.89 -18.51 -6.69
N ASP A 148 5.98 -19.14 -5.53
CA ASP A 148 5.27 -20.38 -5.22
C ASP A 148 3.76 -20.17 -5.01
N TYR A 149 3.27 -18.91 -4.96
CA TYR A 149 1.84 -18.59 -4.95
C TYR A 149 1.10 -19.18 -6.17
N ILE A 150 1.82 -19.44 -7.27
CA ILE A 150 1.28 -20.07 -8.48
C ILE A 150 0.58 -21.42 -8.19
N LYS A 151 1.00 -22.15 -7.12
CA LYS A 151 0.36 -23.41 -6.69
C LYS A 151 -1.15 -23.29 -6.42
N TYR A 152 -1.63 -22.08 -6.09
CA TYR A 152 -3.04 -21.81 -5.85
C TYR A 152 -3.84 -21.56 -7.13
N SER A 153 -3.17 -21.14 -8.21
CA SER A 153 -3.79 -20.85 -9.51
C SER A 153 -3.68 -22.02 -10.47
N GLU A 154 -2.62 -22.82 -10.35
CA GLU A 154 -2.30 -23.94 -11.24
C GLU A 154 -2.21 -25.28 -10.46
N PRO A 155 -3.33 -25.94 -10.16
CA PRO A 155 -3.35 -27.17 -9.34
C PRO A 155 -2.57 -28.35 -9.95
N LYS A 156 -2.27 -28.29 -11.26
CA LYS A 156 -1.49 -29.31 -11.97
C LYS A 156 0.00 -29.23 -11.68
N LEU A 157 0.48 -28.08 -11.22
CA LEU A 157 1.87 -27.89 -10.81
C LEU A 157 2.08 -28.57 -9.46
N LYS A 158 2.76 -29.71 -9.48
CA LYS A 158 3.31 -30.32 -8.27
C LYS A 158 4.65 -29.64 -8.01
N LEU A 159 4.65 -28.61 -7.18
CA LEU A 159 5.89 -28.06 -6.65
C LEU A 159 6.40 -29.09 -5.64
N GLU A 160 7.63 -29.58 -5.84
CA GLU A 160 8.28 -30.43 -4.84
C GLU A 160 8.36 -29.67 -3.53
N ASP A 161 8.02 -30.33 -2.41
CA ASP A 161 8.18 -29.80 -1.07
C ASP A 161 9.67 -29.45 -0.87
N ARG A 162 10.04 -28.24 -1.24
CA ARG A 162 11.35 -27.71 -0.88
C ARG A 162 11.32 -27.46 0.62
N GLU A 163 12.40 -27.88 1.28
CA GLU A 163 12.65 -27.64 2.71
C GLU A 163 12.03 -26.33 3.14
N GLN A 164 11.25 -26.37 4.23
CA GLN A 164 10.53 -25.25 4.81
C GLN A 164 11.39 -23.99 4.83
N GLN A 165 11.26 -23.19 3.78
CA GLN A 165 11.76 -21.84 3.83
C GLN A 165 10.72 -21.06 4.61
N ASP A 166 11.15 -20.29 5.59
CA ASP A 166 10.33 -19.33 6.36
C ASP A 166 9.75 -18.21 5.48
N PHE A 167 9.41 -18.50 4.25
CA PHE A 167 8.95 -17.56 3.25
C PHE A 167 7.44 -17.76 3.00
N ARG A 168 6.68 -16.71 3.26
CA ARG A 168 5.23 -16.74 3.10
C ARG A 168 4.86 -16.76 1.62
N ASP A 169 3.83 -17.51 1.26
CA ASP A 169 3.29 -17.52 -0.10
C ASP A 169 2.71 -16.14 -0.47
N MET A 170 2.15 -15.46 0.53
CA MET A 170 1.58 -14.13 0.39
C MET A 170 1.74 -13.36 1.70
N ASP A 171 2.15 -12.11 1.60
CA ASP A 171 2.24 -11.17 2.72
C ASP A 171 1.77 -9.79 2.25
N LEU A 172 0.56 -9.42 2.63
CA LEU A 172 -0.09 -8.18 2.23
C LEU A 172 -0.57 -7.41 3.45
N MET A 173 -0.51 -6.10 3.36
CA MET A 173 -0.98 -5.18 4.39
C MET A 173 -1.93 -4.17 3.77
N LEU A 174 -3.04 -3.88 4.46
CA LEU A 174 -4.02 -2.88 4.05
C LEU A 174 -3.65 -1.54 4.66
N PHE A 175 -3.36 -0.57 3.82
CA PHE A 175 -3.06 0.80 4.22
C PHE A 175 -4.22 1.71 3.85
N ASP A 176 -4.86 2.28 4.86
CA ASP A 176 -5.95 3.26 4.72
C ASP A 176 -5.42 4.69 4.63
N GLN A 177 -4.18 4.92 5.05
CA GLN A 177 -3.48 6.18 5.05
C GLN A 177 -2.36 6.15 4.03
N VAL A 178 -2.36 7.11 3.12
CA VAL A 178 -1.33 7.23 2.09
C VAL A 178 -0.83 8.66 2.03
N ILE A 179 0.48 8.81 1.98
CA ILE A 179 1.17 10.08 1.72
C ILE A 179 1.68 9.99 0.30
N VAL A 180 1.32 10.95 -0.55
CA VAL A 180 1.68 10.94 -1.97
C VAL A 180 2.44 12.20 -2.31
N PHE A 181 3.64 12.06 -2.85
CA PHE A 181 4.37 13.17 -3.45
C PHE A 181 3.99 13.26 -4.92
N ASP A 182 3.37 14.37 -5.33
CA ASP A 182 3.16 14.74 -6.74
C ASP A 182 4.35 15.61 -7.18
N HIS A 183 5.34 14.99 -7.80
CA HIS A 183 6.57 15.64 -8.23
C HIS A 183 6.33 16.68 -9.33
N PHE A 184 5.28 16.50 -10.12
CA PHE A 184 4.91 17.44 -11.17
C PHE A 184 4.30 18.74 -10.60
N ARG A 185 3.38 18.58 -9.60
CA ARG A 185 2.70 19.73 -8.97
C ARG A 185 3.45 20.29 -7.76
N GLN A 186 4.54 19.66 -7.34
CA GLN A 186 5.31 20.01 -6.14
C GLN A 186 4.43 20.06 -4.89
N LYS A 187 3.59 19.04 -4.72
CA LYS A 187 2.66 18.91 -3.60
C LYS A 187 2.80 17.56 -2.90
N VAL A 188 2.50 17.58 -1.61
CA VAL A 188 2.28 16.37 -0.80
C VAL A 188 0.79 16.23 -0.56
N LEU A 189 0.22 15.11 -0.95
CA LEU A 189 -1.17 14.77 -0.77
C LEU A 189 -1.27 13.78 0.39
N LEU A 190 -1.98 14.16 1.44
CA LEU A 190 -2.32 13.29 2.56
C LEU A 190 -3.71 12.72 2.29
N ILE A 191 -3.83 11.40 2.25
CA ILE A 191 -5.07 10.73 1.85
C ILE A 191 -5.47 9.72 2.92
N THR A 192 -6.73 9.75 3.31
CA THR A 192 -7.36 8.71 4.15
C THR A 192 -8.78 8.42 3.65
N GLY A 193 -9.44 7.40 4.18
CA GLY A 193 -10.76 6.98 3.75
C GLY A 193 -11.87 7.43 4.69
N VAL A 194 -12.99 7.86 4.13
CA VAL A 194 -14.26 8.06 4.81
C VAL A 194 -15.14 6.85 4.54
N MET A 195 -15.56 6.13 5.58
CA MET A 195 -16.47 4.99 5.45
C MET A 195 -17.91 5.48 5.35
N THR A 196 -18.69 4.86 4.45
CA THR A 196 -20.06 5.30 4.16
C THR A 196 -21.11 4.76 5.12
N ASP A 197 -20.78 3.76 5.95
CA ASP A 197 -21.72 3.15 6.91
C ASP A 197 -22.10 4.12 8.05
N ASP A 198 -21.14 4.96 8.51
CA ASP A 198 -21.34 6.06 9.46
C ASP A 198 -20.59 7.28 8.94
N LEU A 199 -21.17 7.93 7.96
CA LEU A 199 -20.48 8.92 7.13
C LEU A 199 -20.00 10.12 7.93
N GLU A 200 -20.85 10.69 8.79
CA GLU A 200 -20.53 11.94 9.52
C GLU A 200 -19.41 11.69 10.54
N ALA A 201 -19.53 10.66 11.37
CA ALA A 201 -18.50 10.32 12.34
C ALA A 201 -17.20 9.86 11.64
N SER A 202 -17.31 9.15 10.51
CA SER A 202 -16.15 8.75 9.72
C SER A 202 -15.44 9.94 9.07
N TYR A 203 -16.21 10.95 8.61
CA TYR A 203 -15.64 12.17 8.05
C TYR A 203 -14.85 12.96 9.12
N GLU A 204 -15.41 13.15 10.31
CA GLU A 204 -14.72 13.81 11.41
C GLU A 204 -13.42 13.09 11.80
N LYS A 205 -13.46 11.75 11.88
CA LYS A 205 -12.27 10.93 12.13
C LYS A 205 -11.23 11.09 11.03
N ALA A 206 -11.67 11.13 9.76
CA ALA A 206 -10.78 11.29 8.61
C ALA A 206 -10.09 12.68 8.63
N VAL A 207 -10.83 13.74 8.93
CA VAL A 207 -10.29 15.12 9.08
C VAL A 207 -9.23 15.15 10.17
N LYS A 208 -9.53 14.58 11.34
CA LYS A 208 -8.58 14.50 12.45
C LYS A 208 -7.33 13.72 12.06
N LYS A 209 -7.50 12.58 11.36
CA LYS A 209 -6.37 11.76 10.91
C LYS A 209 -5.48 12.50 9.92
N LEU A 210 -6.05 13.26 8.98
CA LEU A 210 -5.28 14.10 8.06
C LEU A 210 -4.47 15.19 8.79
N GLU A 211 -5.01 15.75 9.89
CA GLU A 211 -4.25 16.68 10.72
C GLU A 211 -3.10 15.99 11.46
N GLU A 212 -3.35 14.80 12.05
CA GLU A 212 -2.32 14.00 12.70
C GLU A 212 -1.19 13.62 11.72
N MET A 213 -1.53 13.22 10.49
CA MET A 213 -0.55 12.95 9.42
C MET A 213 0.28 14.20 9.10
N ALA A 214 -0.36 15.36 8.99
CA ALA A 214 0.33 16.62 8.73
C ALA A 214 1.28 17.01 9.88
N GLN A 215 0.86 16.80 11.13
CA GLN A 215 1.69 17.05 12.30
C GLN A 215 2.86 16.05 12.40
N LEU A 216 2.63 14.79 12.08
CA LEU A 216 3.68 13.77 12.03
C LEU A 216 4.78 14.15 11.04
N ILE A 217 4.42 14.61 9.84
CA ILE A 217 5.40 15.03 8.83
C ILE A 217 6.15 16.29 9.27
N ARG A 218 5.47 17.23 9.93
CA ARG A 218 6.08 18.52 10.35
C ARG A 218 7.00 18.39 11.55
N ASN A 219 6.63 17.57 12.52
CA ASN A 219 7.22 17.55 13.86
C ASN A 219 7.72 16.16 14.28
N GLY A 220 7.56 15.13 13.44
CA GLY A 220 7.96 13.77 13.75
C GLY A 220 9.47 13.65 13.90
N GLU A 221 9.90 12.81 14.83
CA GLU A 221 11.30 12.48 15.02
C GLU A 221 11.80 11.62 13.86
N HIS A 222 12.99 11.92 13.36
CA HIS A 222 13.66 11.13 12.32
C HIS A 222 14.36 9.91 12.94
N MET A 223 14.33 8.80 12.21
CA MET A 223 15.22 7.69 12.52
C MET A 223 16.68 8.14 12.30
N GLU A 224 17.52 7.93 13.29
CA GLU A 224 18.96 8.25 13.17
C GLU A 224 19.60 7.43 12.05
N PHE A 225 20.60 8.03 11.42
CA PHE A 225 21.34 7.38 10.35
C PHE A 225 22.42 6.49 10.95
N GLU A 226 22.23 5.18 10.87
CA GLU A 226 23.33 4.26 11.14
C GLU A 226 24.27 4.22 9.94
N PRO A 227 25.56 4.51 10.11
CA PRO A 227 26.51 4.44 8.99
C PRO A 227 26.57 3.02 8.45
N LEU A 228 26.37 2.88 7.14
CA LEU A 228 26.46 1.59 6.46
C LEU A 228 27.87 1.02 6.63
N ARG A 229 28.01 -0.08 7.36
CA ARG A 229 29.25 -0.84 7.45
C ARG A 229 29.19 -1.96 6.40
N LEU A 230 29.92 -1.80 5.33
CA LEU A 230 30.12 -2.86 4.36
C LEU A 230 31.04 -3.91 5.00
N HIS A 231 30.52 -5.11 5.20
CA HIS A 231 31.33 -6.26 5.57
C HIS A 231 31.62 -7.07 4.30
N ASP A 232 32.85 -7.49 4.12
CA ASP A 232 33.22 -8.43 3.08
C ASP A 232 32.54 -9.78 3.34
N GLN A 233 31.33 -9.96 2.84
CA GLN A 233 30.66 -11.26 2.85
C GLN A 233 31.07 -12.01 1.59
N LYS A 234 31.66 -13.19 1.78
CA LYS A 234 31.85 -14.12 0.66
C LYS A 234 30.45 -14.65 0.26
N TYR A 235 30.03 -14.30 -0.93
CA TYR A 235 28.83 -14.87 -1.52
C TYR A 235 29.11 -16.30 -1.96
N GLU A 236 28.45 -17.28 -1.35
CA GLU A 236 28.37 -18.62 -1.87
C GLU A 236 27.07 -18.75 -2.65
N PRO A 237 27.13 -18.79 -4.00
CA PRO A 237 25.94 -18.95 -4.81
C PRO A 237 25.33 -20.33 -4.57
N LYS A 238 24.05 -20.40 -4.26
CA LYS A 238 23.29 -21.66 -4.11
C LYS A 238 23.38 -22.56 -5.36
N PHE A 239 23.56 -21.97 -6.53
CA PHE A 239 23.70 -22.65 -7.81
C PHE A 239 24.97 -22.18 -8.50
N PRO A 240 25.89 -23.08 -8.86
CA PRO A 240 27.05 -22.69 -9.63
C PRO A 240 26.63 -22.22 -11.04
N GLU A 241 27.36 -21.26 -11.59
CA GLU A 241 27.08 -20.63 -12.88
C GLU A 241 26.82 -21.65 -14.01
N ARG A 242 27.62 -22.71 -14.04
CA ARG A 242 27.47 -23.81 -15.03
C ARG A 242 26.10 -24.48 -14.98
N LYS A 243 25.48 -24.60 -13.81
CA LYS A 243 24.16 -25.19 -13.64
C LYS A 243 23.08 -24.32 -14.22
N ILE A 244 23.14 -22.99 -13.92
CA ILE A 244 22.20 -22.01 -14.43
C ILE A 244 22.24 -21.95 -15.97
N CYS A 245 23.42 -21.91 -16.55
CA CYS A 245 23.60 -21.91 -18.01
C CYS A 245 23.06 -23.19 -18.67
N ARG A 246 23.27 -24.38 -18.06
CA ARG A 246 22.75 -25.64 -18.57
C ARG A 246 21.22 -25.66 -18.51
N ASP A 247 20.64 -25.32 -17.37
CA ASP A 247 19.18 -25.34 -17.15
C ASP A 247 18.48 -24.34 -18.11
N GLY A 248 19.10 -23.18 -18.36
CA GLY A 248 18.65 -22.21 -19.35
C GLY A 248 18.69 -22.74 -20.78
N GLY A 249 19.75 -23.47 -21.17
CA GLY A 249 19.87 -24.10 -22.47
C GLY A 249 18.83 -25.21 -22.71
N GLU A 250 18.56 -26.02 -21.70
CA GLU A 250 17.52 -27.06 -21.74
C GLU A 250 16.12 -26.45 -21.88
N SER A 251 15.83 -25.38 -21.19
CA SER A 251 14.56 -24.62 -21.29
C SER A 251 14.34 -24.05 -22.68
N GLN A 252 15.36 -23.44 -23.30
CA GLN A 252 15.29 -22.96 -24.69
C GLN A 252 15.03 -24.06 -25.70
N THR A 253 15.64 -25.24 -25.51
CA THR A 253 15.47 -26.40 -26.39
C THR A 253 14.05 -26.96 -26.32
N LEU A 254 13.42 -26.93 -25.14
CA LEU A 254 12.02 -27.33 -24.94
C LEU A 254 11.04 -26.37 -25.60
N HIS A 255 11.34 -25.05 -25.59
CA HIS A 255 10.51 -24.03 -26.25
C HIS A 255 10.56 -24.12 -27.78
N GLN A 256 11.68 -24.53 -28.35
CA GLN A 256 11.81 -24.70 -29.81
C GLN A 256 11.14 -25.97 -30.36
N ARG A 257 10.75 -26.90 -29.50
CA ARG A 257 10.08 -28.17 -29.88
C ARG A 257 8.56 -28.15 -29.76
N ARG A 258 7.97 -27.01 -29.41
CA ARG A 258 6.54 -26.71 -29.41
C ARG A 258 6.18 -25.81 -30.58
#